data_abb85db2c214e4596259c86f536edc14
#
_entry.id   abb85db2c214e4596259c86f536edc14
#
_cell.length_a   1.000
_cell.length_b   1.000
_cell.length_c   1.000
_cell.angle_alpha   90.00
_cell.angle_beta   90.00
_cell.angle_gamma   90.00
#
_symmetry.space_group_name_H-M   'P 1'
#
loop_
_entity.id
_entity.type
_entity.pdbx_description
1 polymer ?
#
loop_
_entity_poly.entity_id
_entity_poly.type
_entity_poly.pdbx_seq_one_letter_code
_entity_poly.pdbx_strand_id
1 'polypeptide(L)'
;MDDKPIDFAVPSVRNTLQARVSWGEHVVTVGGDAPVRVQSMTNTDTEDVIGTAIQVKELALAGSELVRITVNTPEAAQAVPHIREQLDRMDIHVPLIGDFHYNGHRLLTDYPECAKALSKYRINPGNVGKGDKHDKQFGQMIEAAIRYDKAVRIGVNWGSMDQELLASLMDANAKRPQPFESKQVMYEALITSAIDSAKLAEKMGLAPQQILLSCKVSSVQDLIAVYRELAKRCQYALHLGLTRSEEHTSELQSHSFI
;
A
#
# COMPACT_ATOMS: atom_id res chain seq x y z
N MET A 1 -41.29 -19.23 -22.29
CA MET A 1 -40.00 -18.49 -22.14
C MET A 1 -40.32 -17.38 -21.18
N ASP A 2 -39.94 -17.55 -19.93
CA ASP A 2 -40.14 -16.53 -18.89
C ASP A 2 -39.08 -15.45 -19.05
N ASP A 3 -39.47 -14.34 -19.66
CA ASP A 3 -38.69 -13.10 -19.70
C ASP A 3 -38.71 -12.44 -18.29
N LYS A 4 -37.89 -12.96 -17.36
CA LYS A 4 -37.60 -12.22 -16.13
C LYS A 4 -36.65 -11.09 -16.50
N PRO A 5 -37.00 -9.83 -16.20
CA PRO A 5 -36.09 -8.73 -16.41
C PRO A 5 -34.81 -8.96 -15.61
N ILE A 6 -33.67 -8.76 -16.27
CA ILE A 6 -32.36 -8.78 -15.59
C ILE A 6 -32.39 -7.66 -14.56
N ASP A 7 -32.45 -8.02 -13.30
CA ASP A 7 -32.37 -7.08 -12.20
C ASP A 7 -30.93 -6.54 -12.13
N PHE A 8 -30.69 -5.39 -12.71
CA PHE A 8 -29.47 -4.61 -12.52
C PHE A 8 -29.53 -3.98 -11.12
N ALA A 9 -29.52 -4.81 -10.07
CA ALA A 9 -29.33 -4.31 -8.73
C ALA A 9 -28.05 -3.47 -8.71
N VAL A 10 -28.22 -2.17 -8.55
CA VAL A 10 -27.09 -1.26 -8.35
C VAL A 10 -26.29 -1.81 -7.18
N PRO A 11 -25.02 -2.20 -7.37
CA PRO A 11 -24.22 -2.74 -6.29
C PRO A 11 -24.26 -1.76 -5.13
N SER A 12 -24.69 -2.20 -3.95
CA SER A 12 -24.69 -1.34 -2.78
C SER A 12 -23.27 -0.81 -2.59
N VAL A 13 -23.12 0.50 -2.60
CA VAL A 13 -21.83 1.16 -2.38
C VAL A 13 -21.32 0.72 -1.01
N ARG A 14 -20.12 0.10 -0.98
CA ARG A 14 -19.51 -0.33 0.26
C ARG A 14 -19.26 0.88 1.16
N ASN A 15 -19.79 0.86 2.36
CA ASN A 15 -19.44 1.86 3.36
C ASN A 15 -18.02 1.62 3.88
N THR A 16 -17.13 2.57 3.66
CA THR A 16 -15.73 2.48 4.09
C THR A 16 -15.35 3.68 4.94
N LEU A 17 -14.34 3.48 5.80
CA LEU A 17 -13.65 4.58 6.44
C LEU A 17 -12.99 5.46 5.36
N GLN A 18 -12.87 6.73 5.66
CA GLN A 18 -12.26 7.71 4.78
C GLN A 18 -10.86 8.04 5.27
N ALA A 19 -9.85 7.75 4.45
CA ALA A 19 -8.48 8.10 4.75
C ALA A 19 -8.10 9.42 4.08
N ARG A 20 -7.34 10.25 4.79
CA ARG A 20 -6.86 11.55 4.30
C ARG A 20 -5.36 11.51 4.12
N VAL A 21 -4.90 11.96 2.96
CA VAL A 21 -3.47 12.09 2.63
C VAL A 21 -3.24 13.52 2.18
N SER A 22 -2.43 14.27 2.89
CA SER A 22 -2.28 15.71 2.66
C SER A 22 -0.83 16.16 2.55
N TRP A 23 -0.63 17.24 1.78
CA TRP A 23 0.56 18.07 1.82
C TRP A 23 0.13 19.54 1.84
N GLY A 24 0.50 20.27 2.88
CA GLY A 24 -0.02 21.61 3.12
C GLY A 24 -1.56 21.60 3.16
N GLU A 25 -2.18 22.48 2.40
CA GLU A 25 -3.63 22.57 2.28
C GLU A 25 -4.23 21.58 1.27
N HIS A 26 -3.39 20.96 0.45
CA HIS A 26 -3.84 19.96 -0.55
C HIS A 26 -4.16 18.63 0.12
N VAL A 27 -5.41 18.23 0.08
CA VAL A 27 -5.92 17.01 0.73
C VAL A 27 -6.52 16.07 -0.30
N VAL A 28 -6.03 14.84 -0.33
CA VAL A 28 -6.60 13.74 -1.11
C VAL A 28 -7.30 12.78 -0.17
N THR A 29 -8.61 12.63 -0.35
CA THR A 29 -9.43 11.72 0.45
C THR A 29 -9.64 10.42 -0.29
N VAL A 30 -9.45 9.28 0.38
CA VAL A 30 -9.57 7.93 -0.18
C VAL A 30 -10.58 7.14 0.63
N GLY A 31 -11.54 6.50 -0.04
CA GLY A 31 -12.62 5.74 0.62
C GLY A 31 -13.83 6.62 1.00
N GLY A 32 -14.78 6.06 1.71
CA GLY A 32 -16.05 6.69 1.99
C GLY A 32 -16.82 6.95 0.70
N ASP A 33 -17.31 8.17 0.55
CA ASP A 33 -18.00 8.71 -0.63
C ASP A 33 -17.06 9.42 -1.63
N ALA A 34 -15.75 9.44 -1.34
CA ALA A 34 -14.76 10.03 -2.23
C ALA A 34 -14.68 9.26 -3.56
N PRO A 35 -14.47 9.96 -4.70
CA PRO A 35 -14.24 9.29 -5.97
C PRO A 35 -12.95 8.46 -5.95
N VAL A 36 -12.84 7.53 -6.92
CA VAL A 36 -11.60 6.75 -7.11
C VAL A 36 -10.44 7.69 -7.36
N ARG A 37 -9.34 7.49 -6.62
CA ARG A 37 -8.14 8.31 -6.70
C ARG A 37 -7.06 7.65 -7.53
N VAL A 38 -6.36 8.45 -8.33
CA VAL A 38 -5.26 7.99 -9.18
C VAL A 38 -3.94 8.15 -8.45
N GLN A 39 -3.19 7.07 -8.34
CA GLN A 39 -1.84 7.06 -7.79
C GLN A 39 -0.85 6.48 -8.78
N SER A 40 0.20 7.23 -9.10
CA SER A 40 1.32 6.80 -9.92
C SER A 40 2.58 6.55 -9.07
N MET A 41 3.62 6.03 -9.71
CA MET A 41 4.92 5.82 -9.11
C MET A 41 6.02 6.29 -10.06
N THR A 42 7.05 6.93 -9.54
CA THR A 42 8.25 7.27 -10.31
C THR A 42 9.05 6.01 -10.64
N ASN A 43 9.81 6.10 -11.71
CA ASN A 43 10.82 5.10 -12.09
C ASN A 43 12.25 5.67 -12.10
N THR A 44 12.40 6.92 -11.65
CA THR A 44 13.70 7.54 -11.41
C THR A 44 14.36 6.96 -10.18
N ASP A 45 15.67 7.08 -10.11
CA ASP A 45 16.39 6.91 -8.85
C ASP A 45 16.03 8.07 -7.91
N THR A 46 15.56 7.76 -6.71
CA THR A 46 15.13 8.79 -5.73
C THR A 46 16.30 9.64 -5.24
N GLU A 47 17.54 9.16 -5.36
CA GLU A 47 18.74 9.94 -5.04
C GLU A 47 18.97 11.08 -6.06
N ASP A 48 18.46 10.94 -7.29
CA ASP A 48 18.38 12.04 -8.25
C ASP A 48 17.20 12.96 -7.90
N VAL A 49 17.46 13.93 -7.06
CA VAL A 49 16.47 14.91 -6.57
C VAL A 49 15.77 15.63 -7.72
N ILE A 50 16.53 16.10 -8.71
CA ILE A 50 15.98 16.92 -9.80
C ILE A 50 15.18 16.06 -10.75
N GLY A 51 15.71 14.93 -11.19
CA GLY A 51 15.01 14.00 -12.09
C GLY A 51 13.72 13.48 -11.46
N THR A 52 13.78 13.12 -10.15
CA THR A 52 12.59 12.65 -9.43
C THR A 52 11.55 13.76 -9.27
N ALA A 53 11.95 14.99 -8.91
CA ALA A 53 11.01 16.11 -8.80
C ALA A 53 10.34 16.45 -10.14
N ILE A 54 11.09 16.41 -11.24
CA ILE A 54 10.53 16.61 -12.60
C ILE A 54 9.51 15.52 -12.93
N GLN A 55 9.84 14.26 -12.70
CA GLN A 55 8.92 13.16 -12.99
C GLN A 55 7.66 13.19 -12.11
N VAL A 56 7.79 13.53 -10.83
CA VAL A 56 6.63 13.75 -9.94
C VAL A 56 5.72 14.84 -10.48
N LYS A 57 6.30 15.98 -10.93
CA LYS A 57 5.54 17.06 -11.57
C LYS A 57 4.81 16.60 -12.82
N GLU A 58 5.49 15.87 -13.71
CA GLU A 58 4.88 15.33 -14.94
C GLU A 58 3.70 14.41 -14.62
N LEU A 59 3.86 13.51 -13.64
CA LEU A 59 2.80 12.62 -13.19
C LEU A 59 1.62 13.40 -12.58
N ALA A 60 1.89 14.42 -11.78
CA ALA A 60 0.85 15.27 -11.20
C ALA A 60 0.07 16.04 -12.29
N LEU A 61 0.77 16.62 -13.26
CA LEU A 61 0.14 17.32 -14.39
C LEU A 61 -0.64 16.37 -15.32
N ALA A 62 -0.23 15.08 -15.38
CA ALA A 62 -0.96 14.05 -16.10
C ALA A 62 -2.20 13.52 -15.33
N GLY A 63 -2.48 14.05 -14.14
CA GLY A 63 -3.68 13.73 -13.35
C GLY A 63 -3.45 12.77 -12.20
N SER A 64 -2.21 12.46 -11.82
CA SER A 64 -1.95 11.69 -10.60
C SER A 64 -2.21 12.56 -9.37
N GLU A 65 -3.11 12.10 -8.53
CA GLU A 65 -3.50 12.79 -7.28
C GLU A 65 -2.55 12.44 -6.12
N LEU A 66 -1.81 11.35 -6.25
CA LEU A 66 -0.82 10.83 -5.30
C LEU A 66 0.37 10.29 -6.10
N VAL A 67 1.60 10.59 -5.68
CA VAL A 67 2.78 10.06 -6.36
C VAL A 67 3.67 9.31 -5.36
N ARG A 68 4.05 8.08 -5.72
CA ARG A 68 4.91 7.22 -4.89
C ARG A 68 6.34 7.23 -5.42
N ILE A 69 7.27 7.38 -4.49
CA ILE A 69 8.72 7.31 -4.69
C ILE A 69 9.30 6.16 -3.87
N THR A 70 10.36 5.52 -4.34
CA THR A 70 11.04 4.44 -3.60
C THR A 70 11.99 5.04 -2.57
N VAL A 71 11.90 4.56 -1.32
CA VAL A 71 12.79 4.99 -0.23
C VAL A 71 13.39 3.73 0.40
N ASN A 72 14.52 3.27 -0.13
CA ASN A 72 15.14 2.00 0.24
C ASN A 72 16.61 2.13 0.66
N THR A 73 17.21 3.32 0.50
CA THR A 73 18.59 3.63 0.89
C THR A 73 18.61 4.85 1.82
N PRO A 74 19.68 5.05 2.62
CA PRO A 74 19.92 6.29 3.36
C PRO A 74 19.96 7.52 2.46
N GLU A 75 20.58 7.40 1.30
CA GLU A 75 20.74 8.46 0.29
C GLU A 75 19.38 8.86 -0.26
N ALA A 76 18.52 7.91 -0.61
CA ALA A 76 17.15 8.18 -1.03
C ALA A 76 16.35 8.87 0.09
N ALA A 77 16.50 8.45 1.36
CA ALA A 77 15.84 9.10 2.48
C ALA A 77 16.31 10.55 2.67
N GLN A 78 17.58 10.84 2.47
CA GLN A 78 18.13 12.20 2.51
C GLN A 78 17.64 13.06 1.34
N ALA A 79 17.41 12.47 0.18
CA ALA A 79 16.92 13.16 -1.01
C ALA A 79 15.45 13.61 -0.89
N VAL A 80 14.61 12.88 -0.17
CA VAL A 80 13.15 13.13 -0.07
C VAL A 80 12.81 14.56 0.36
N PRO A 81 13.38 15.17 1.41
CA PRO A 81 13.08 16.56 1.77
C PRO A 81 13.44 17.53 0.64
N HIS A 82 14.53 17.28 -0.06
CA HIS A 82 14.97 18.14 -1.18
C HIS A 82 14.05 18.00 -2.40
N ILE A 83 13.56 16.78 -2.70
CA ILE A 83 12.54 16.57 -3.72
C ILE A 83 11.29 17.37 -3.38
N ARG A 84 10.83 17.31 -2.12
CA ARG A 84 9.67 18.06 -1.65
C ARG A 84 9.86 19.56 -1.81
N GLU A 85 11.03 20.09 -1.42
CA GLU A 85 11.38 21.50 -1.58
C GLU A 85 11.35 21.94 -3.06
N GLN A 86 11.88 21.13 -3.98
CA GLN A 86 11.82 21.43 -5.42
C GLN A 86 10.38 21.45 -5.92
N LEU A 87 9.53 20.53 -5.49
CA LEU A 87 8.13 20.50 -5.87
C LEU A 87 7.37 21.72 -5.34
N ASP A 88 7.62 22.13 -4.09
CA ASP A 88 7.01 23.31 -3.51
C ASP A 88 7.43 24.59 -4.25
N ARG A 89 8.71 24.70 -4.67
CA ARG A 89 9.19 25.80 -5.54
C ARG A 89 8.52 25.83 -6.92
N MET A 90 8.06 24.68 -7.41
CA MET A 90 7.34 24.55 -8.67
C MET A 90 5.82 24.67 -8.53
N ASP A 91 5.32 25.01 -7.32
CA ASP A 91 3.89 25.04 -6.98
C ASP A 91 3.17 23.70 -7.22
N ILE A 92 3.87 22.59 -6.99
CA ILE A 92 3.34 21.22 -7.11
C ILE A 92 3.10 20.66 -5.71
N HIS A 93 1.85 20.60 -5.28
CA HIS A 93 1.47 20.17 -3.93
C HIS A 93 0.95 18.73 -3.86
N VAL A 94 1.23 17.90 -4.88
CA VAL A 94 0.84 16.50 -4.87
C VAL A 94 1.47 15.77 -3.65
N PRO A 95 0.67 15.03 -2.86
CA PRO A 95 1.21 14.28 -1.74
C PRO A 95 2.17 13.18 -2.18
N LEU A 96 3.35 13.13 -1.56
CA LEU A 96 4.36 12.10 -1.79
C LEU A 96 4.13 10.89 -0.88
N ILE A 97 4.32 9.71 -1.45
CA ILE A 97 4.21 8.44 -0.73
C ILE A 97 5.57 7.76 -0.73
N GLY A 98 6.12 7.49 0.45
CA GLY A 98 7.34 6.71 0.57
C GLY A 98 7.06 5.22 0.48
N ASP A 99 7.72 4.54 -0.45
CA ASP A 99 7.68 3.08 -0.57
C ASP A 99 8.88 2.49 0.15
N PHE A 100 8.61 1.95 1.34
CA PHE A 100 9.64 1.39 2.19
C PHE A 100 9.72 -0.12 2.04
N HIS A 101 10.94 -0.63 1.99
CA HIS A 101 11.27 -2.04 1.99
C HIS A 101 11.95 -2.42 3.33
N TYR A 102 12.69 -3.48 3.37
CA TYR A 102 13.27 -4.16 4.57
C TYR A 102 13.83 -3.25 5.69
N ASN A 103 14.36 -2.08 5.35
CA ASN A 103 15.02 -1.14 6.29
C ASN A 103 14.17 0.10 6.61
N GLY A 104 12.90 0.13 6.19
CA GLY A 104 12.02 1.31 6.36
C GLY A 104 11.91 1.80 7.80
N HIS A 105 11.92 0.89 8.78
CA HIS A 105 11.92 1.23 10.19
C HIS A 105 13.13 2.10 10.59
N ARG A 106 14.32 1.80 10.06
CA ARG A 106 15.53 2.60 10.30
C ARG A 106 15.46 3.92 9.55
N LEU A 107 15.07 3.90 8.27
CA LEU A 107 14.99 5.11 7.45
C LEU A 107 14.02 6.15 8.02
N LEU A 108 12.86 5.72 8.54
CA LEU A 108 11.91 6.62 9.19
C LEU A 108 12.38 7.13 10.56
N THR A 109 13.23 6.37 11.25
CA THR A 109 13.77 6.75 12.56
C THR A 109 15.00 7.63 12.43
N ASP A 110 15.94 7.26 11.57
CA ASP A 110 17.24 7.91 11.45
C ASP A 110 17.15 9.19 10.59
N TYR A 111 16.12 9.30 9.72
CA TYR A 111 15.91 10.45 8.81
C TYR A 111 14.54 11.11 9.06
N PRO A 112 14.36 11.85 10.16
CA PRO A 112 13.08 12.44 10.53
C PRO A 112 12.55 13.44 9.50
N GLU A 113 13.43 14.15 8.77
CA GLU A 113 13.01 15.08 7.72
C GLU A 113 12.39 14.33 6.51
N CYS A 114 12.88 13.14 6.18
CA CYS A 114 12.23 12.26 5.22
C CYS A 114 10.82 11.89 5.67
N ALA A 115 10.68 11.45 6.92
CA ALA A 115 9.39 11.08 7.48
C ALA A 115 8.38 12.24 7.44
N LYS A 116 8.81 13.47 7.73
CA LYS A 116 7.96 14.67 7.67
C LYS A 116 7.56 15.06 6.25
N ALA A 117 8.50 14.97 5.30
CA ALA A 117 8.30 15.39 3.91
C ALA A 117 7.36 14.46 3.13
N LEU A 118 7.15 13.25 3.61
CA LEU A 118 6.19 12.31 3.06
C LEU A 118 4.80 12.51 3.65
N SER A 119 3.77 12.25 2.84
CA SER A 119 2.36 12.35 3.22
C SER A 119 1.74 11.00 3.61
N LYS A 120 2.32 9.90 3.12
CA LYS A 120 1.87 8.54 3.39
C LYS A 120 3.04 7.57 3.32
N TYR A 121 3.03 6.54 4.15
CA TYR A 121 4.02 5.45 4.10
C TYR A 121 3.39 4.19 3.52
N ARG A 122 4.07 3.56 2.59
CA ARG A 122 3.74 2.20 2.15
C ARG A 122 4.63 1.21 2.88
N ILE A 123 4.00 0.31 3.59
CA ILE A 123 4.64 -0.76 4.34
C ILE A 123 4.17 -2.10 3.80
N ASN A 124 5.10 -2.99 3.49
CA ASN A 124 4.80 -4.38 3.18
C ASN A 124 5.15 -5.24 4.39
N PRO A 125 4.16 -5.80 5.11
CA PRO A 125 4.42 -6.63 6.29
C PRO A 125 5.35 -7.81 6.01
N GLY A 126 5.22 -8.45 4.84
CA GLY A 126 6.08 -9.56 4.45
C GLY A 126 7.56 -9.20 4.24
N ASN A 127 7.88 -7.91 4.15
CA ASN A 127 9.24 -7.40 4.01
C ASN A 127 9.78 -6.76 5.30
N VAL A 128 9.11 -6.92 6.43
CA VAL A 128 9.48 -6.31 7.70
C VAL A 128 9.78 -7.40 8.71
N GLY A 129 11.04 -7.87 8.77
CA GLY A 129 11.47 -8.87 9.74
C GLY A 129 10.70 -10.20 9.70
N LYS A 130 10.93 -11.05 10.69
CA LYS A 130 10.17 -12.31 10.93
C LYS A 130 10.00 -12.50 12.43
N GLY A 131 8.85 -13.10 12.85
CA GLY A 131 8.53 -13.33 14.25
C GLY A 131 8.57 -12.05 15.10
N ASP A 132 9.13 -12.09 16.28
CA ASP A 132 9.23 -10.94 17.20
C ASP A 132 9.92 -9.71 16.58
N LYS A 133 10.84 -9.91 15.62
CA LYS A 133 11.49 -8.81 14.89
C LYS A 133 10.52 -8.14 13.92
N HIS A 134 9.60 -8.90 13.32
CA HIS A 134 8.56 -8.36 12.45
C HIS A 134 7.71 -7.33 13.21
N ASP A 135 7.16 -7.71 14.35
CA ASP A 135 6.29 -6.84 15.14
C ASP A 135 7.04 -5.60 15.62
N LYS A 136 8.29 -5.73 16.03
CA LYS A 136 9.12 -4.61 16.46
C LYS A 136 9.42 -3.62 15.32
N GLN A 137 9.85 -4.12 14.17
CA GLN A 137 10.20 -3.26 13.03
C GLN A 137 8.95 -2.61 12.40
N PHE A 138 7.88 -3.39 12.24
CA PHE A 138 6.58 -2.86 11.82
C PHE A 138 6.11 -1.79 12.80
N GLY A 139 6.22 -2.05 14.11
CA GLY A 139 5.87 -1.13 15.17
C GLY A 139 6.59 0.20 15.06
N GLN A 140 7.90 0.20 14.85
CA GLN A 140 8.68 1.43 14.69
C GLN A 140 8.20 2.28 13.50
N MET A 141 7.77 1.65 12.40
CA MET A 141 7.21 2.38 11.26
C MET A 141 5.83 2.97 11.58
N ILE A 142 4.99 2.25 12.32
CA ILE A 142 3.69 2.73 12.80
C ILE A 142 3.86 3.89 13.80
N GLU A 143 4.82 3.79 14.73
CA GLU A 143 5.16 4.87 15.65
C GLU A 143 5.59 6.16 14.92
N ALA A 144 6.37 6.02 13.85
CA ALA A 144 6.72 7.16 13.00
C ALA A 144 5.47 7.77 12.33
N ALA A 145 4.54 6.93 11.84
CA ALA A 145 3.30 7.40 11.23
C ALA A 145 2.42 8.15 12.25
N ILE A 146 2.30 7.64 13.47
CA ILE A 146 1.57 8.31 14.57
C ILE A 146 2.25 9.65 14.92
N ARG A 147 3.58 9.63 15.11
CA ARG A 147 4.36 10.82 15.49
C ARG A 147 4.22 11.97 14.51
N TYR A 148 4.17 11.68 13.21
CA TYR A 148 4.13 12.68 12.15
C TYR A 148 2.74 12.83 11.51
N ASP A 149 1.72 12.21 12.10
CA ASP A 149 0.31 12.22 11.61
C ASP A 149 0.22 11.83 10.12
N LYS A 150 0.78 10.68 9.78
CA LYS A 150 0.80 10.18 8.39
C LYS A 150 -0.12 8.99 8.20
N ALA A 151 -0.79 8.95 7.06
CA ALA A 151 -1.51 7.77 6.63
C ALA A 151 -0.53 6.62 6.31
N VAL A 152 -0.98 5.38 6.48
CA VAL A 152 -0.22 4.18 6.17
C VAL A 152 -0.99 3.31 5.20
N ARG A 153 -0.34 2.88 4.12
CA ARG A 153 -0.84 1.79 3.31
C ARG A 153 -0.12 0.50 3.68
N ILE A 154 -0.85 -0.41 4.28
CA ILE A 154 -0.41 -1.79 4.52
C ILE A 154 -0.64 -2.56 3.23
N GLY A 155 0.46 -2.88 2.54
CA GLY A 155 0.43 -3.46 1.20
C GLY A 155 1.02 -4.85 1.18
N VAL A 156 0.16 -5.87 1.23
CA VAL A 156 0.56 -7.27 1.10
C VAL A 156 0.64 -7.64 -0.38
N ASN A 157 1.70 -8.32 -0.77
CA ASN A 157 1.88 -8.86 -2.11
C ASN A 157 1.96 -10.38 -2.02
N TRP A 158 1.44 -11.05 -3.04
CA TRP A 158 1.49 -12.50 -3.15
C TRP A 158 2.91 -13.07 -2.98
N GLY A 159 3.90 -12.50 -3.65
CA GLY A 159 5.28 -12.98 -3.64
C GLY A 159 6.07 -12.70 -2.37
N SER A 160 5.56 -11.90 -1.46
CA SER A 160 6.19 -11.59 -0.17
C SER A 160 5.28 -11.98 1.01
N MET A 161 4.40 -12.96 0.80
CA MET A 161 3.48 -13.44 1.83
C MET A 161 4.24 -14.17 2.94
N ASP A 162 3.74 -14.06 4.16
CA ASP A 162 4.24 -14.79 5.30
C ASP A 162 4.07 -16.30 5.11
N GLN A 163 5.20 -17.01 4.99
CA GLN A 163 5.23 -18.44 4.72
C GLN A 163 4.78 -19.27 5.94
N GLU A 164 4.98 -18.79 7.16
CA GLU A 164 4.54 -19.47 8.39
C GLU A 164 3.02 -19.42 8.52
N LEU A 165 2.43 -18.26 8.25
CA LEU A 165 0.98 -18.11 8.19
C LEU A 165 0.38 -19.01 7.10
N LEU A 166 0.97 -19.01 5.89
CA LEU A 166 0.49 -19.85 4.80
C LEU A 166 0.56 -21.33 5.16
N ALA A 167 1.69 -21.80 5.69
CA ALA A 167 1.87 -23.19 6.11
C ALA A 167 0.83 -23.59 7.17
N SER A 168 0.62 -22.75 8.18
CA SER A 168 -0.38 -22.99 9.23
C SER A 168 -1.81 -23.12 8.65
N LEU A 169 -2.18 -22.25 7.70
CA LEU A 169 -3.48 -22.30 7.05
C LEU A 169 -3.63 -23.52 6.14
N MET A 170 -2.57 -23.94 5.45
CA MET A 170 -2.55 -25.17 4.63
C MET A 170 -2.73 -26.43 5.52
N ASP A 171 -2.03 -26.49 6.65
CA ASP A 171 -2.16 -27.59 7.63
C ASP A 171 -3.57 -27.65 8.22
N ALA A 172 -4.14 -26.51 8.57
CA ALA A 172 -5.52 -26.44 9.06
C ALA A 172 -6.52 -26.86 7.97
N ASN A 173 -6.28 -26.48 6.72
CA ASN A 173 -7.11 -26.84 5.58
C ASN A 173 -7.09 -28.36 5.31
N ALA A 174 -5.92 -28.98 5.39
CA ALA A 174 -5.76 -30.44 5.19
C ALA A 174 -6.54 -31.29 6.19
N LYS A 175 -6.83 -30.76 7.39
CA LYS A 175 -7.61 -31.42 8.43
C LYS A 175 -9.12 -31.29 8.26
N ARG A 176 -9.60 -30.53 7.29
CA ARG A 176 -11.04 -30.35 7.03
C ARG A 176 -11.64 -31.57 6.36
N PRO A 177 -12.90 -31.91 6.64
CA PRO A 177 -13.59 -32.97 5.89
C PRO A 177 -13.69 -32.72 4.40
N GLN A 178 -13.74 -31.45 3.99
CA GLN A 178 -13.71 -30.97 2.61
C GLN A 178 -12.69 -29.83 2.53
N PRO A 179 -11.44 -30.12 2.17
CA PRO A 179 -10.40 -29.10 2.02
C PRO A 179 -10.74 -28.14 0.87
N PHE A 180 -10.45 -26.87 1.07
CA PHE A 180 -10.48 -25.88 0.00
C PHE A 180 -9.32 -26.08 -0.98
N GLU A 181 -9.46 -25.56 -2.19
CA GLU A 181 -8.35 -25.48 -3.13
C GLU A 181 -7.19 -24.65 -2.56
N SER A 182 -5.97 -25.06 -2.87
CA SER A 182 -4.76 -24.37 -2.39
C SER A 182 -4.79 -22.87 -2.66
N LYS A 183 -5.32 -22.47 -3.82
CA LYS A 183 -5.46 -21.06 -4.22
C LYS A 183 -6.37 -20.28 -3.29
N GLN A 184 -7.46 -20.85 -2.81
CA GLN A 184 -8.36 -20.23 -1.84
C GLN A 184 -7.68 -20.04 -0.47
N VAL A 185 -6.86 -21.01 -0.06
CA VAL A 185 -6.08 -20.90 1.18
C VAL A 185 -5.03 -19.78 1.07
N MET A 186 -4.42 -19.61 -0.09
CA MET A 186 -3.49 -18.52 -0.35
C MET A 186 -4.19 -17.15 -0.32
N TYR A 187 -5.41 -17.03 -0.85
CA TYR A 187 -6.21 -15.79 -0.71
C TYR A 187 -6.51 -15.50 0.77
N GLU A 188 -6.87 -16.53 1.53
CA GLU A 188 -7.11 -16.41 2.95
C GLU A 188 -5.86 -15.89 3.70
N ALA A 189 -4.69 -16.45 3.40
CA ALA A 189 -3.43 -16.00 3.98
C ALA A 189 -3.13 -14.53 3.66
N LEU A 190 -3.35 -14.11 2.40
CA LEU A 190 -3.13 -12.74 1.95
C LEU A 190 -4.05 -11.75 2.69
N ILE A 191 -5.33 -12.07 2.79
CA ILE A 191 -6.35 -11.24 3.43
C ILE A 191 -6.11 -11.18 4.95
N THR A 192 -5.84 -12.31 5.57
CA THR A 192 -5.55 -12.42 7.01
C THR A 192 -4.33 -11.58 7.37
N SER A 193 -3.23 -11.72 6.63
CA SER A 193 -2.02 -10.92 6.83
C SER A 193 -2.30 -9.41 6.77
N ALA A 194 -3.10 -8.95 5.80
CA ALA A 194 -3.46 -7.54 5.68
C ALA A 194 -4.30 -7.04 6.85
N ILE A 195 -5.34 -7.79 7.23
CA ILE A 195 -6.26 -7.41 8.31
C ILE A 195 -5.56 -7.44 9.67
N ASP A 196 -4.77 -8.48 9.94
CA ASP A 196 -4.09 -8.61 11.23
C ASP A 196 -3.01 -7.55 11.41
N SER A 197 -2.29 -7.20 10.34
CA SER A 197 -1.35 -6.07 10.36
C SER A 197 -2.07 -4.72 10.60
N ALA A 198 -3.27 -4.53 10.04
CA ALA A 198 -4.06 -3.33 10.32
C ALA A 198 -4.51 -3.26 11.78
N LYS A 199 -5.01 -4.38 12.32
CA LYS A 199 -5.40 -4.46 13.74
C LYS A 199 -4.21 -4.23 14.68
N LEU A 200 -3.04 -4.73 14.32
CA LEU A 200 -1.82 -4.47 15.07
C LEU A 200 -1.48 -2.97 15.07
N ALA A 201 -1.57 -2.30 13.91
CA ALA A 201 -1.35 -0.87 13.81
C ALA A 201 -2.35 -0.06 14.66
N GLU A 202 -3.65 -0.45 14.67
CA GLU A 202 -4.66 0.16 15.53
C GLU A 202 -4.35 -0.04 17.02
N LYS A 203 -3.96 -1.26 17.40
CA LYS A 203 -3.58 -1.58 18.78
C LYS A 203 -2.39 -0.73 19.26
N MET A 204 -1.53 -0.30 18.35
CA MET A 204 -0.42 0.62 18.62
C MET A 204 -0.84 2.09 18.67
N GLY A 205 -2.07 2.42 18.31
CA GLY A 205 -2.64 3.76 18.38
C GLY A 205 -2.77 4.49 17.04
N LEU A 206 -2.51 3.85 15.88
CA LEU A 206 -2.80 4.44 14.58
C LEU A 206 -4.31 4.47 14.37
N ALA A 207 -4.86 5.63 14.02
CA ALA A 207 -6.30 5.75 13.81
C ALA A 207 -6.75 4.92 12.58
N PRO A 208 -7.91 4.23 12.65
CA PRO A 208 -8.41 3.44 11.51
C PRO A 208 -8.54 4.24 10.21
N GLN A 209 -8.82 5.55 10.32
CA GLN A 209 -8.91 6.49 9.20
C GLN A 209 -7.55 6.84 8.59
N GLN A 210 -6.45 6.41 9.20
CA GLN A 210 -5.11 6.56 8.64
C GLN A 210 -4.62 5.29 7.93
N ILE A 211 -5.43 4.22 7.92
CA ILE A 211 -5.05 2.93 7.37
C ILE A 211 -5.72 2.70 6.01
N LEU A 212 -4.90 2.36 5.03
CA LEU A 212 -5.33 1.85 3.74
C LEU A 212 -4.81 0.43 3.57
N LEU A 213 -5.61 -0.47 2.97
CA LEU A 213 -5.19 -1.84 2.69
C LEU A 213 -5.01 -2.09 1.19
N SER A 214 -4.03 -2.89 0.85
CA SER A 214 -3.90 -3.47 -0.48
C SER A 214 -3.39 -4.90 -0.43
N CYS A 215 -4.04 -5.77 -1.22
CA CYS A 215 -3.69 -7.17 -1.42
C CYS A 215 -3.44 -7.38 -2.90
N LYS A 216 -2.17 -7.33 -3.33
CA LYS A 216 -1.82 -7.39 -4.74
C LYS A 216 -1.51 -8.81 -5.18
N VAL A 217 -2.14 -9.18 -6.30
CA VAL A 217 -1.92 -10.43 -7.04
C VAL A 217 -1.63 -10.11 -8.50
N SER A 218 -1.16 -11.09 -9.28
CA SER A 218 -0.75 -10.86 -10.68
C SER A 218 -1.89 -11.03 -11.70
N SER A 219 -2.99 -11.70 -11.32
CA SER A 219 -4.14 -11.96 -12.19
C SER A 219 -5.32 -11.06 -11.83
N VAL A 220 -6.01 -10.52 -12.84
CA VAL A 220 -7.20 -9.67 -12.64
C VAL A 220 -8.33 -10.43 -11.97
N GLN A 221 -8.57 -11.69 -12.35
CA GLN A 221 -9.64 -12.49 -11.77
C GLN A 221 -9.38 -12.78 -10.28
N ASP A 222 -8.13 -13.06 -9.95
CA ASP A 222 -7.69 -13.27 -8.57
C ASP A 222 -7.82 -11.99 -7.75
N LEU A 223 -7.46 -10.84 -8.35
CA LEU A 223 -7.63 -9.55 -7.71
C LEU A 223 -9.09 -9.29 -7.35
N ILE A 224 -10.02 -9.55 -8.28
CA ILE A 224 -11.46 -9.39 -8.05
C ILE A 224 -11.92 -10.29 -6.90
N ALA A 225 -11.50 -11.56 -6.89
CA ALA A 225 -11.88 -12.52 -5.85
C ALA A 225 -11.36 -12.07 -4.46
N VAL A 226 -10.07 -11.72 -4.37
CA VAL A 226 -9.43 -11.26 -3.12
C VAL A 226 -10.10 -9.99 -2.60
N TYR A 227 -10.32 -8.99 -3.46
CA TYR A 227 -10.89 -7.71 -2.99
C TYR A 227 -12.38 -7.81 -2.65
N ARG A 228 -13.15 -8.66 -3.32
CA ARG A 228 -14.53 -8.93 -2.92
C ARG A 228 -14.60 -9.54 -1.52
N GLU A 229 -13.69 -10.43 -1.19
CA GLU A 229 -13.64 -11.05 0.13
C GLU A 229 -13.07 -10.09 1.19
N LEU A 230 -11.99 -9.38 0.89
CA LEU A 230 -11.44 -8.35 1.77
C LEU A 230 -12.48 -7.27 2.11
N ALA A 231 -13.26 -6.84 1.12
CA ALA A 231 -14.31 -5.84 1.27
C ALA A 231 -15.43 -6.25 2.24
N LYS A 232 -15.71 -7.54 2.38
CA LYS A 232 -16.70 -8.07 3.34
C LYS A 232 -16.17 -8.07 4.79
N ARG A 233 -14.85 -8.13 4.98
CA ARG A 233 -14.22 -8.38 6.27
C ARG A 233 -13.69 -7.13 6.96
N CYS A 234 -13.59 -6.00 6.28
CA CYS A 234 -13.07 -4.76 6.87
C CYS A 234 -13.75 -3.52 6.29
N GLN A 235 -13.58 -2.39 6.96
CA GLN A 235 -14.08 -1.08 6.53
C GLN A 235 -12.95 -0.12 6.13
N TYR A 236 -11.70 -0.54 6.11
CA TYR A 236 -10.59 0.32 5.69
C TYR A 236 -10.73 0.75 4.23
N ALA A 237 -10.18 1.92 3.91
CA ALA A 237 -10.01 2.34 2.52
C ALA A 237 -9.12 1.34 1.77
N LEU A 238 -9.47 1.02 0.54
CA LEU A 238 -8.77 0.02 -0.27
C LEU A 238 -7.98 0.68 -1.39
N HIS A 239 -6.79 0.15 -1.63
CA HIS A 239 -5.96 0.51 -2.77
C HIS A 239 -5.82 -0.67 -3.71
N LEU A 240 -6.38 -0.57 -4.91
CA LEU A 240 -6.37 -1.61 -5.90
C LEU A 240 -5.14 -1.48 -6.81
N GLY A 241 -4.61 -2.61 -7.24
CA GLY A 241 -3.51 -2.66 -8.19
C GLY A 241 -3.01 -4.09 -8.38
N LEU A 242 -2.59 -4.40 -9.59
CA LEU A 242 -1.92 -5.65 -9.90
C LEU A 242 -0.45 -5.57 -9.49
N THR A 243 0.13 -6.72 -9.17
CA THR A 243 1.58 -6.89 -9.12
C THR A 243 2.03 -7.63 -10.39
N ARG A 244 3.29 -7.49 -10.79
CA ARG A 244 3.84 -8.32 -11.86
C ARG A 244 3.97 -9.76 -11.37
N SER A 245 3.83 -10.73 -12.28
CA SER A 245 4.11 -12.13 -11.95
C SER A 245 5.60 -12.28 -11.63
N GLU A 246 5.93 -13.22 -10.74
CA GLU A 246 7.30 -13.43 -10.23
C GLU A 246 8.28 -13.99 -11.25
N GLU A 247 7.80 -14.42 -12.42
CA GLU A 247 8.65 -14.86 -13.52
C GLU A 247 9.54 -13.76 -14.12
N HIS A 248 9.27 -12.50 -13.77
CA HIS A 248 10.10 -11.36 -14.15
C HIS A 248 10.74 -10.75 -12.91
N THR A 249 11.94 -11.20 -12.62
CA THR A 249 12.86 -10.66 -11.61
C THR A 249 13.04 -9.15 -11.75
N SER A 250 13.44 -8.52 -10.68
CA SER A 250 13.65 -7.09 -10.46
C SER A 250 14.41 -6.30 -11.55
N GLU A 251 14.99 -6.98 -12.54
CA GLU A 251 15.73 -6.36 -13.64
C GLU A 251 14.85 -5.65 -14.69
N LEU A 252 13.53 -5.93 -14.73
CA LEU A 252 12.63 -5.32 -15.72
C LEU A 252 11.89 -4.07 -15.22
N GLN A 253 12.22 -3.56 -14.05
CA GLN A 253 11.64 -2.28 -13.59
C GLN A 253 12.24 -1.06 -14.29
N SER A 254 13.33 -1.21 -15.04
CA SER A 254 14.03 -0.12 -15.71
C SER A 254 13.72 0.07 -17.21
N HIS A 255 13.01 -0.86 -17.84
CA HIS A 255 12.80 -0.77 -19.29
C HIS A 255 11.37 -1.15 -19.67
N SER A 256 10.44 -0.24 -19.60
CA SER A 256 9.27 -0.20 -20.50
C SER A 256 8.38 0.98 -20.20
N PHE A 257 8.66 2.10 -20.84
CA PHE A 257 7.63 2.95 -21.45
C PHE A 257 8.34 3.82 -22.48
N ILE A 258 8.30 3.36 -23.71
CA ILE A 258 8.32 4.23 -24.90
C ILE A 258 6.88 4.34 -25.35
#